data_9c5643b1addeacb68126ffb77cc19d1d
#
_entry.id   9c5643b1addeacb68126ffb77cc19d1d
#
_cell.length_a   1.000
_cell.length_b   1.000
_cell.length_c   1.000
_cell.angle_alpha   90.00
_cell.angle_beta   90.00
_cell.angle_gamma   90.00
#
_symmetry.space_group_name_H-M   'P 1'
#
loop_
_entity.id
_entity.type
_entity.pdbx_description
1 polymer ?
#
loop_
_entity_poly.entity_id
_entity_poly.type
_entity_poly.pdbx_seq_one_letter_code
_entity_poly.pdbx_strand_id
1 'polypeptide(L)'
;VQTVPQQSRGPSLSEALETYLSLKGAGRSMTFETGARRSIGYLLEVAECKPIDAYQRRDANALREFLRERGLAKESIARNLTNVRAVINFVLREHGIQPNSAFSGIYLGENEAPKRRYVPTADELRKLQQLCKQYDDEPRWVLGLISDTGSRLSEAIGLSKEDVCLSSDIPHINVVPRPWRRLKTLTSERKIPLIGVSLWATERAYNEASDGLLFPRNCTVS
;
A
#
# COMPACT_ATOMS: atom_id res chain seq x y z
N VAL A 1 -29.26 -11.56 -40.08
CA VAL A 1 -28.77 -10.21 -39.68
C VAL A 1 -27.29 -10.31 -39.45
N GLN A 2 -26.50 -9.88 -40.44
CA GLN A 2 -25.04 -9.81 -40.33
C GLN A 2 -24.70 -8.66 -39.36
N THR A 3 -24.15 -9.00 -38.20
CA THR A 3 -23.61 -8.03 -37.26
C THR A 3 -22.32 -7.46 -37.86
N VAL A 4 -22.37 -6.24 -38.33
CA VAL A 4 -21.18 -5.49 -38.78
C VAL A 4 -20.21 -5.43 -37.57
N PRO A 5 -18.93 -5.82 -37.72
CA PRO A 5 -17.96 -5.70 -36.64
C PRO A 5 -17.83 -4.20 -36.29
N GLN A 6 -18.23 -3.85 -35.09
CA GLN A 6 -18.06 -2.50 -34.58
C GLN A 6 -16.55 -2.25 -34.49
N GLN A 7 -16.02 -1.38 -35.35
CA GLN A 7 -14.61 -0.99 -35.31
C GLN A 7 -14.29 -0.45 -33.90
N SER A 8 -13.37 -1.11 -33.22
CA SER A 8 -12.92 -0.67 -31.89
C SER A 8 -12.31 0.73 -32.00
N ARG A 9 -12.76 1.64 -31.13
CA ARG A 9 -12.39 3.07 -31.18
C ARG A 9 -11.38 3.47 -30.09
N GLY A 10 -11.05 2.56 -29.20
CA GLY A 10 -10.15 2.81 -28.08
C GLY A 10 -8.68 2.52 -28.42
N PRO A 11 -7.73 3.11 -27.68
CA PRO A 11 -6.31 2.75 -27.77
C PRO A 11 -6.09 1.30 -27.28
N SER A 12 -4.93 0.74 -27.59
CA SER A 12 -4.50 -0.55 -27.03
C SER A 12 -4.36 -0.49 -25.51
N LEU A 13 -4.40 -1.65 -24.86
CA LEU A 13 -4.24 -1.72 -23.39
C LEU A 13 -2.90 -1.15 -22.91
N SER A 14 -1.84 -1.35 -23.68
CA SER A 14 -0.51 -0.82 -23.35
C SER A 14 -0.47 0.71 -23.45
N GLU A 15 -1.01 1.30 -24.52
CA GLU A 15 -1.14 2.76 -24.65
C GLU A 15 -2.04 3.35 -23.56
N ALA A 16 -3.12 2.66 -23.22
CA ALA A 16 -4.02 3.07 -22.14
C ALA A 16 -3.31 3.08 -20.78
N LEU A 17 -2.44 2.12 -20.51
CA LEU A 17 -1.65 2.11 -19.28
C LEU A 17 -0.74 3.34 -19.21
N GLU A 18 0.00 3.65 -20.27
CA GLU A 18 0.90 4.80 -20.27
C GLU A 18 0.12 6.13 -20.17
N THR A 19 -1.00 6.26 -20.86
CA THR A 19 -1.91 7.42 -20.72
C THR A 19 -2.42 7.56 -19.29
N TYR A 20 -2.84 6.46 -18.66
CA TYR A 20 -3.31 6.47 -17.28
C TYR A 20 -2.21 6.89 -16.30
N LEU A 21 -0.99 6.38 -16.48
CA LEU A 21 0.13 6.71 -15.62
C LEU A 21 0.61 8.16 -15.82
N SER A 22 0.65 8.66 -17.04
CA SER A 22 1.04 10.04 -17.30
C SER A 22 0.06 11.06 -16.68
N LEU A 23 -1.25 10.80 -16.77
CA LEU A 23 -2.29 11.73 -16.29
C LEU A 23 -2.59 11.57 -14.80
N LYS A 24 -2.57 10.34 -14.27
CA LYS A 24 -2.92 10.03 -12.88
C LYS A 24 -1.75 9.70 -11.98
N GLY A 25 -0.58 9.41 -12.54
CA GLY A 25 0.63 9.04 -11.78
C GLY A 25 1.38 10.23 -11.22
N ALA A 26 1.24 11.42 -11.81
CA ALA A 26 1.93 12.61 -11.36
C ALA A 26 1.69 12.88 -9.86
N GLY A 27 2.79 12.94 -9.09
CA GLY A 27 2.75 13.15 -7.64
C GLY A 27 2.27 11.96 -6.81
N ARG A 28 2.04 10.79 -7.42
CA ARG A 28 1.70 9.54 -6.69
C ARG A 28 2.94 8.72 -6.36
N SER A 29 2.78 7.78 -5.42
CA SER A 29 3.87 6.89 -5.00
C SER A 29 4.22 5.87 -6.08
N MET A 30 5.47 5.39 -6.10
CA MET A 30 5.91 4.24 -6.93
C MET A 30 4.98 3.02 -6.80
N THR A 31 4.39 2.79 -5.63
CA THR A 31 3.46 1.69 -5.39
C THR A 31 2.20 1.79 -6.26
N PHE A 32 1.74 3.00 -6.58
CA PHE A 32 0.61 3.23 -7.47
C PHE A 32 0.95 2.76 -8.90
N GLU A 33 2.06 3.20 -9.44
CA GLU A 33 2.53 2.83 -10.77
C GLU A 33 2.80 1.32 -10.87
N THR A 34 3.60 0.79 -9.95
CA THR A 34 3.91 -0.66 -9.89
C THR A 34 2.65 -1.49 -9.77
N GLY A 35 1.65 -1.04 -8.99
CA GLY A 35 0.36 -1.71 -8.87
C GLY A 35 -0.44 -1.75 -10.17
N ALA A 36 -0.48 -0.64 -10.91
CA ALA A 36 -1.15 -0.57 -12.20
C ALA A 36 -0.44 -1.43 -13.25
N ARG A 37 0.89 -1.26 -13.41
CA ARG A 37 1.70 -2.04 -14.35
C ARG A 37 1.58 -3.55 -14.10
N ARG A 38 1.66 -3.98 -12.84
CA ARG A 38 1.52 -5.41 -12.48
C ARG A 38 0.13 -5.95 -12.84
N SER A 39 -0.93 -5.20 -12.53
CA SER A 39 -2.30 -5.66 -12.81
C SER A 39 -2.59 -5.76 -14.31
N ILE A 40 -2.07 -4.82 -15.11
CA ILE A 40 -2.16 -4.87 -16.57
C ILE A 40 -1.28 -5.99 -17.12
N GLY A 41 -0.06 -6.18 -16.59
CA GLY A 41 0.80 -7.30 -16.96
C GLY A 41 0.11 -8.65 -16.80
N TYR A 42 -0.58 -8.88 -15.68
CA TYR A 42 -1.36 -10.11 -15.47
C TYR A 42 -2.49 -10.30 -16.50
N LEU A 43 -3.14 -9.21 -16.92
CA LEU A 43 -4.16 -9.30 -17.97
C LEU A 43 -3.55 -9.67 -19.31
N LEU A 44 -2.39 -9.12 -19.64
CA LEU A 44 -1.67 -9.42 -20.87
C LEU A 44 -1.10 -10.87 -20.94
N GLU A 45 -0.92 -11.52 -19.78
CA GLU A 45 -0.53 -12.93 -19.73
C GLU A 45 -1.69 -13.89 -20.13
N VAL A 46 -2.95 -13.44 -19.99
CA VAL A 46 -4.14 -14.29 -20.23
C VAL A 46 -5.04 -13.81 -21.35
N ALA A 47 -4.81 -12.60 -21.84
CA ALA A 47 -5.58 -12.00 -22.93
C ALA A 47 -4.64 -11.22 -23.85
N GLU A 48 -4.91 -11.28 -25.14
CA GLU A 48 -4.15 -10.50 -26.13
C GLU A 48 -4.23 -9.00 -25.88
N CYS A 49 -3.17 -8.28 -26.25
CA CYS A 49 -3.20 -6.82 -26.28
C CYS A 49 -4.14 -6.35 -27.38
N LYS A 50 -5.28 -5.83 -27.00
CA LYS A 50 -6.33 -5.34 -27.90
C LYS A 50 -6.82 -3.97 -27.46
N PRO A 51 -7.61 -3.28 -28.29
CA PRO A 51 -8.26 -2.03 -27.90
C PRO A 51 -9.09 -2.19 -26.63
N ILE A 52 -9.04 -1.17 -25.74
CA ILE A 52 -9.63 -1.27 -24.40
C ILE A 52 -11.17 -1.41 -24.39
N ASP A 53 -11.85 -0.99 -25.43
CA ASP A 53 -13.28 -1.18 -25.65
C ASP A 53 -13.66 -2.61 -26.11
N ALA A 54 -12.66 -3.39 -26.58
CA ALA A 54 -12.85 -4.77 -27.05
C ALA A 54 -12.75 -5.82 -25.94
N TYR A 55 -12.36 -5.45 -24.71
CA TYR A 55 -12.30 -6.39 -23.58
C TYR A 55 -13.71 -6.79 -23.13
N GLN A 56 -13.87 -8.09 -22.86
CA GLN A 56 -15.15 -8.70 -22.52
C GLN A 56 -15.10 -9.41 -21.16
N ARG A 57 -16.26 -9.81 -20.67
CA ARG A 57 -16.40 -10.55 -19.41
C ARG A 57 -15.54 -11.81 -19.33
N ARG A 58 -15.34 -12.49 -20.47
CA ARG A 58 -14.49 -13.67 -20.55
C ARG A 58 -13.01 -13.35 -20.19
N ASP A 59 -12.51 -12.17 -20.59
CA ASP A 59 -11.13 -11.77 -20.29
C ASP A 59 -10.97 -11.48 -18.79
N ALA A 60 -11.97 -10.89 -18.15
CA ALA A 60 -11.99 -10.66 -16.72
C ALA A 60 -12.07 -11.97 -15.91
N ASN A 61 -12.84 -12.94 -16.40
CA ASN A 61 -12.92 -14.27 -15.79
C ASN A 61 -11.61 -15.03 -15.97
N ALA A 62 -10.96 -14.97 -17.14
CA ALA A 62 -9.66 -15.55 -17.38
C ALA A 62 -8.59 -14.97 -16.42
N LEU A 63 -8.56 -13.64 -16.24
CA LEU A 63 -7.69 -13.00 -15.27
C LEU A 63 -7.96 -13.48 -13.84
N ARG A 64 -9.23 -13.61 -13.45
CA ARG A 64 -9.61 -14.14 -12.12
C ARG A 64 -9.03 -15.54 -11.90
N GLU A 65 -9.26 -16.48 -12.84
CA GLU A 65 -8.78 -17.87 -12.72
C GLU A 65 -7.26 -17.92 -12.67
N PHE A 66 -6.58 -17.20 -13.54
CA PHE A 66 -5.13 -17.10 -13.56
C PHE A 66 -4.55 -16.63 -12.21
N LEU A 67 -5.14 -15.60 -11.61
CA LEU A 67 -4.69 -15.09 -10.31
C LEU A 67 -5.01 -16.08 -9.18
N ARG A 68 -6.10 -16.84 -9.28
CA ARG A 68 -6.49 -17.88 -8.34
C ARG A 68 -5.52 -19.07 -8.41
N GLU A 69 -5.16 -19.53 -9.60
CA GLU A 69 -4.18 -20.60 -9.84
C GLU A 69 -2.78 -20.23 -9.31
N ARG A 70 -2.43 -18.95 -9.36
CA ARG A 70 -1.22 -18.41 -8.71
C ARG A 70 -1.31 -18.32 -7.18
N GLY A 71 -2.39 -18.75 -6.58
CA GLY A 71 -2.58 -18.75 -5.12
C GLY A 71 -2.81 -17.37 -4.49
N LEU A 72 -3.22 -16.35 -5.26
CA LEU A 72 -3.50 -15.05 -4.69
C LEU A 72 -4.78 -15.08 -3.84
N ALA A 73 -4.73 -14.40 -2.69
CA ALA A 73 -5.90 -14.20 -1.85
C ALA A 73 -6.98 -13.38 -2.58
N LYS A 74 -8.24 -13.63 -2.23
CA LYS A 74 -9.43 -13.03 -2.83
C LYS A 74 -9.35 -11.50 -2.90
N GLU A 75 -8.89 -10.85 -1.83
CA GLU A 75 -8.74 -9.40 -1.75
C GLU A 75 -7.68 -8.88 -2.74
N SER A 76 -6.64 -9.66 -2.96
CA SER A 76 -5.59 -9.36 -3.94
C SER A 76 -6.11 -9.49 -5.37
N ILE A 77 -6.93 -10.52 -5.65
CA ILE A 77 -7.62 -10.69 -6.95
C ILE A 77 -8.56 -9.52 -7.19
N ALA A 78 -9.41 -9.17 -6.20
CA ALA A 78 -10.31 -8.03 -6.28
C ALA A 78 -9.58 -6.71 -6.59
N ARG A 79 -8.42 -6.51 -5.95
CA ARG A 79 -7.58 -5.32 -6.17
C ARG A 79 -7.04 -5.27 -7.60
N ASN A 80 -6.52 -6.38 -8.12
CA ASN A 80 -6.01 -6.43 -9.48
C ASN A 80 -7.11 -6.15 -10.51
N LEU A 81 -8.30 -6.78 -10.37
CA LEU A 81 -9.47 -6.49 -11.22
C LEU A 81 -9.90 -5.02 -11.13
N THR A 82 -9.85 -4.43 -9.94
CA THR A 82 -10.16 -3.00 -9.73
C THR A 82 -9.14 -2.10 -10.42
N ASN A 83 -7.85 -2.42 -10.38
CA ASN A 83 -6.81 -1.66 -11.05
C ASN A 83 -7.00 -1.71 -12.58
N VAL A 84 -7.23 -2.91 -13.15
CA VAL A 84 -7.51 -3.07 -14.59
C VAL A 84 -8.72 -2.23 -15.00
N ARG A 85 -9.83 -2.35 -14.26
CA ARG A 85 -11.04 -1.54 -14.51
C ARG A 85 -10.77 -0.04 -14.44
N ALA A 86 -9.94 0.39 -13.48
CA ALA A 86 -9.59 1.81 -13.31
C ALA A 86 -8.80 2.35 -14.52
N VAL A 87 -7.82 1.60 -15.02
CA VAL A 87 -7.05 1.97 -16.21
C VAL A 87 -7.96 2.06 -17.43
N ILE A 88 -8.69 0.98 -17.75
CA ILE A 88 -9.56 0.89 -18.93
C ILE A 88 -10.61 2.00 -18.91
N ASN A 89 -11.38 2.11 -17.82
CA ASN A 89 -12.51 3.06 -17.79
C ASN A 89 -12.07 4.51 -17.66
N PHE A 90 -10.90 4.78 -17.12
CA PHE A 90 -10.36 6.13 -17.14
C PHE A 90 -10.06 6.56 -18.58
N VAL A 91 -9.32 5.76 -19.33
CA VAL A 91 -8.90 6.12 -20.69
C VAL A 91 -10.08 6.10 -21.66
N LEU A 92 -11.05 5.18 -21.51
CA LEU A 92 -12.29 5.24 -22.31
C LEU A 92 -13.00 6.58 -22.14
N ARG A 93 -13.09 7.12 -20.92
CA ARG A 93 -13.71 8.43 -20.67
C ARG A 93 -12.92 9.57 -21.31
N GLU A 94 -11.59 9.54 -21.24
CA GLU A 94 -10.73 10.55 -21.90
C GLU A 94 -10.94 10.56 -23.43
N HIS A 95 -11.30 9.42 -24.02
CA HIS A 95 -11.62 9.29 -25.44
C HIS A 95 -13.12 9.48 -25.77
N GLY A 96 -13.95 9.87 -24.80
CA GLY A 96 -15.40 10.04 -25.02
C GLY A 96 -16.14 8.73 -25.30
N ILE A 97 -15.55 7.57 -24.95
CA ILE A 97 -16.13 6.24 -25.14
C ILE A 97 -16.82 5.81 -23.84
N GLN A 98 -17.95 5.12 -23.95
CA GLN A 98 -18.68 4.62 -22.78
C GLN A 98 -17.83 3.66 -21.96
N PRO A 99 -17.86 3.74 -20.61
CA PRO A 99 -17.14 2.84 -19.75
C PRO A 99 -17.47 1.37 -19.99
N ASN A 100 -16.45 0.52 -19.95
CA ASN A 100 -16.60 -0.91 -20.12
C ASN A 100 -16.93 -1.59 -18.77
N SER A 101 -18.02 -2.34 -18.73
CA SER A 101 -18.48 -3.07 -17.53
C SER A 101 -17.85 -4.46 -17.37
N ALA A 102 -17.02 -4.91 -18.32
CA ALA A 102 -16.46 -6.27 -18.35
C ALA A 102 -15.79 -6.70 -17.04
N PHE A 103 -15.06 -5.76 -16.40
CA PHE A 103 -14.34 -6.01 -15.13
C PHE A 103 -15.13 -5.61 -13.87
N SER A 104 -16.43 -5.28 -14.01
CA SER A 104 -17.29 -4.89 -12.89
C SER A 104 -18.03 -6.08 -12.32
N GLY A 105 -18.17 -6.18 -10.99
CA GLY A 105 -18.98 -7.21 -10.33
C GLY A 105 -18.54 -8.64 -10.67
N ILE A 106 -17.25 -8.91 -10.76
CA ILE A 106 -16.73 -10.28 -10.93
C ILE A 106 -16.95 -11.05 -9.64
N TYR A 107 -17.61 -12.21 -9.75
CA TYR A 107 -17.79 -13.10 -8.60
C TYR A 107 -16.46 -13.73 -8.19
N LEU A 108 -16.11 -13.61 -6.93
CA LEU A 108 -14.85 -14.11 -6.35
C LEU A 108 -15.04 -15.22 -5.32
N GLY A 109 -16.24 -15.83 -5.29
CA GLY A 109 -16.64 -16.78 -4.25
C GLY A 109 -17.31 -16.09 -3.06
N GLU A 110 -17.89 -16.88 -2.17
CA GLU A 110 -18.48 -16.35 -0.94
C GLU A 110 -17.43 -15.71 -0.03
N ASN A 111 -17.86 -14.75 0.78
CA ASN A 111 -16.96 -14.15 1.75
C ASN A 111 -16.70 -15.15 2.87
N GLU A 112 -15.49 -15.71 2.90
CA GLU A 112 -15.03 -16.35 4.12
C GLU A 112 -15.07 -15.30 5.24
N ALA A 113 -15.46 -15.72 6.44
CA ALA A 113 -15.40 -14.85 7.60
C ALA A 113 -13.97 -14.31 7.72
N PRO A 114 -13.79 -13.00 7.90
CA PRO A 114 -12.45 -12.43 7.98
C PRO A 114 -11.69 -13.13 9.09
N LYS A 115 -10.54 -13.74 8.76
CA LYS A 115 -9.67 -14.35 9.75
C LYS A 115 -9.34 -13.28 10.78
N ARG A 116 -9.79 -13.49 12.03
CA ARG A 116 -9.45 -12.58 13.12
C ARG A 116 -7.93 -12.51 13.21
N ARG A 117 -7.41 -11.30 13.15
CA ARG A 117 -5.97 -11.08 13.40
C ARG A 117 -5.71 -11.48 14.85
N TYR A 118 -4.61 -12.18 15.07
CA TYR A 118 -4.13 -12.45 16.41
C TYR A 118 -3.84 -11.12 17.12
N VAL A 119 -4.36 -10.97 18.32
CA VAL A 119 -4.08 -9.84 19.21
C VAL A 119 -3.25 -10.37 20.35
N PRO A 120 -2.00 -9.92 20.53
CA PRO A 120 -1.15 -10.36 21.63
C PRO A 120 -1.81 -10.08 22.98
N THR A 121 -1.65 -11.00 23.91
CA THR A 121 -2.02 -10.80 25.32
C THR A 121 -1.07 -9.80 25.98
N ALA A 122 -1.47 -9.25 27.12
CA ALA A 122 -0.61 -8.34 27.90
C ALA A 122 0.71 -9.01 28.33
N ASP A 123 0.68 -10.33 28.62
CA ASP A 123 1.87 -11.08 29.01
C ASP A 123 2.83 -11.31 27.85
N GLU A 124 2.30 -11.60 26.67
CA GLU A 124 3.11 -11.72 25.44
C GLU A 124 3.74 -10.39 25.05
N LEU A 125 2.98 -9.30 25.19
CA LEU A 125 3.52 -7.96 24.95
C LEU A 125 4.64 -7.63 25.93
N ARG A 126 4.48 -7.92 27.23
CA ARG A 126 5.54 -7.72 28.22
C ARG A 126 6.79 -8.55 27.91
N LYS A 127 6.62 -9.81 27.51
CA LYS A 127 7.76 -10.66 27.06
C LYS A 127 8.46 -10.08 25.85
N LEU A 128 7.71 -9.62 24.84
CA LEU A 128 8.26 -8.95 23.68
C LEU A 128 9.09 -7.72 24.09
N GLN A 129 8.55 -6.88 24.97
CA GLN A 129 9.21 -5.68 25.47
C GLN A 129 10.50 -5.99 26.25
N GLN A 130 10.50 -7.07 27.04
CA GLN A 130 11.72 -7.55 27.72
C GLN A 130 12.79 -8.00 26.72
N LEU A 131 12.39 -8.76 25.69
CA LEU A 131 13.31 -9.18 24.64
C LEU A 131 13.86 -7.97 23.86
N CYS A 132 13.06 -6.95 23.62
CA CYS A 132 13.54 -5.71 22.98
C CYS A 132 14.66 -5.08 23.80
N LYS A 133 14.51 -5.01 25.14
CA LYS A 133 15.56 -4.48 26.02
C LYS A 133 16.79 -5.38 26.12
N GLN A 134 16.60 -6.70 26.03
CA GLN A 134 17.69 -7.67 26.10
C GLN A 134 18.59 -7.62 24.87
N TYR A 135 18.01 -7.54 23.68
CA TYR A 135 18.78 -7.50 22.42
C TYR A 135 19.31 -6.11 22.09
N ASP A 136 18.62 -5.06 22.49
CA ASP A 136 19.06 -3.64 22.46
C ASP A 136 19.68 -3.22 21.14
N ASP A 137 18.97 -3.41 20.04
CA ASP A 137 19.36 -3.04 18.68
C ASP A 137 18.26 -2.26 17.94
N GLU A 138 18.60 -1.67 16.81
CA GLU A 138 17.68 -0.79 16.05
C GLU A 138 16.32 -1.46 15.72
N PRO A 139 16.24 -2.72 15.23
CA PRO A 139 14.95 -3.36 15.00
C PRO A 139 14.11 -3.50 16.28
N ARG A 140 14.73 -3.74 17.43
CA ARG A 140 14.06 -3.88 18.73
C ARG A 140 13.62 -2.54 19.29
N TRP A 141 14.36 -1.46 19.02
CA TRP A 141 13.91 -0.11 19.34
C TRP A 141 12.67 0.28 18.54
N VAL A 142 12.60 -0.06 17.23
CA VAL A 142 11.38 0.12 16.43
C VAL A 142 10.20 -0.63 17.01
N LEU A 143 10.38 -1.91 17.38
CA LEU A 143 9.33 -2.72 18.01
C LEU A 143 8.91 -2.16 19.37
N GLY A 144 9.86 -1.77 20.22
CA GLY A 144 9.63 -1.15 21.52
C GLY A 144 8.82 0.14 21.39
N LEU A 145 9.20 1.01 20.45
CA LEU A 145 8.46 2.23 20.15
C LEU A 145 7.01 1.96 19.75
N ILE A 146 6.78 1.02 18.82
CA ILE A 146 5.44 0.69 18.32
C ILE A 146 4.59 0.04 19.40
N SER A 147 5.19 -0.75 20.29
CA SER A 147 4.47 -1.55 21.28
C SER A 147 3.59 -0.73 22.24
N ASP A 148 4.04 0.47 22.62
CA ASP A 148 3.29 1.36 23.51
C ASP A 148 2.58 2.50 22.76
N THR A 149 3.09 2.90 21.58
CA THR A 149 2.55 4.05 20.84
C THR A 149 1.44 3.68 19.86
N GLY A 150 1.40 2.43 19.42
CA GLY A 150 0.48 2.01 18.34
C GLY A 150 0.74 2.71 17.01
N SER A 151 1.89 3.34 16.82
CA SER A 151 2.27 3.99 15.57
C SER A 151 2.38 2.98 14.43
N ARG A 152 2.12 3.44 13.19
CA ARG A 152 2.37 2.57 12.03
C ARG A 152 3.86 2.38 11.82
N LEU A 153 4.27 1.23 11.31
CA LEU A 153 5.68 0.94 11.06
C LEU A 153 6.35 2.05 10.22
N SER A 154 5.71 2.50 9.16
CA SER A 154 6.24 3.58 8.31
C SER A 154 6.32 4.94 9.02
N GLU A 155 5.47 5.19 10.01
CA GLU A 155 5.53 6.39 10.84
C GLU A 155 6.73 6.30 11.80
N ALA A 156 6.92 5.14 12.43
CA ALA A 156 8.01 4.91 13.38
C ALA A 156 9.39 4.97 12.70
N ILE A 157 9.61 4.18 11.64
CA ILE A 157 10.92 4.12 10.96
C ILE A 157 11.30 5.44 10.26
N GLY A 158 10.31 6.25 9.90
CA GLY A 158 10.54 7.56 9.28
C GLY A 158 10.72 8.71 10.28
N LEU A 159 10.83 8.45 11.58
CA LEU A 159 11.10 9.49 12.57
C LEU A 159 12.51 10.07 12.41
N SER A 160 12.59 11.39 12.53
CA SER A 160 13.86 12.12 12.65
C SER A 160 14.07 12.63 14.07
N LYS A 161 15.28 13.05 14.41
CA LYS A 161 15.56 13.70 15.70
C LYS A 161 14.67 14.91 15.97
N GLU A 162 14.32 15.68 14.94
CA GLU A 162 13.42 16.81 15.02
C GLU A 162 11.99 16.46 15.43
N ASP A 163 11.58 15.21 15.21
CA ASP A 163 10.27 14.73 15.58
C ASP A 163 10.17 14.31 17.05
N VAL A 164 11.28 14.26 17.76
CA VAL A 164 11.38 13.76 19.14
C VAL A 164 11.58 14.91 20.12
N CYS A 165 10.76 14.94 21.15
CA CYS A 165 10.84 15.89 22.24
C CYS A 165 11.01 15.13 23.57
N LEU A 166 12.26 14.94 24.02
CA LEU A 166 12.56 14.24 25.29
C LEU A 166 12.63 15.18 26.50
N SER A 167 12.88 16.47 26.27
CA SER A 167 13.09 17.47 27.32
C SER A 167 11.82 18.16 27.83
N SER A 168 10.64 17.78 27.28
CA SER A 168 9.36 18.33 27.76
C SER A 168 8.85 17.59 29.00
N ASP A 169 7.93 18.21 29.75
CA ASP A 169 7.29 17.60 30.93
C ASP A 169 6.66 16.24 30.58
N ILE A 170 6.18 16.07 29.35
CA ILE A 170 5.70 14.81 28.80
C ILE A 170 6.54 14.51 27.54
N PRO A 171 7.54 13.63 27.62
CA PRO A 171 8.30 13.20 26.45
C PRO A 171 7.36 12.66 25.38
N HIS A 172 7.55 13.07 24.12
CA HIS A 172 6.64 12.69 23.04
C HIS A 172 7.34 12.68 21.67
N ILE A 173 6.71 12.03 20.70
CA ILE A 173 7.05 12.13 19.29
C ILE A 173 5.97 12.91 18.54
N ASN A 174 6.39 13.68 17.54
CA ASN A 174 5.52 14.38 16.60
C ASN A 174 5.41 13.55 15.30
N VAL A 175 4.24 13.00 15.05
CA VAL A 175 3.97 12.33 13.78
C VAL A 175 3.47 13.39 12.80
N VAL A 176 4.36 13.92 11.98
CA VAL A 176 4.08 14.95 10.97
C VAL A 176 4.54 14.51 9.58
N PRO A 177 4.01 15.05 8.47
CA PRO A 177 4.53 14.73 7.14
C PRO A 177 5.95 15.24 6.98
N ARG A 178 6.77 14.45 6.27
CA ARG A 178 8.15 14.79 5.90
C ARG A 178 8.36 14.43 4.43
N PRO A 179 9.36 14.96 3.72
CA PRO A 179 9.63 14.58 2.33
C PRO A 179 9.75 13.07 2.12
N TRP A 180 10.33 12.35 3.08
CA TRP A 180 10.53 10.90 3.09
C TRP A 180 9.41 10.12 3.80
N ARG A 181 8.50 10.76 4.52
CA ARG A 181 7.42 10.14 5.30
C ARG A 181 6.07 10.76 4.96
N ARG A 182 5.33 10.11 4.07
CA ARG A 182 3.93 10.47 3.81
C ARG A 182 3.02 9.90 4.89
N LEU A 183 2.10 10.70 5.40
CA LEU A 183 1.03 10.21 6.26
C LEU A 183 -0.14 9.68 5.41
N LYS A 184 -0.85 8.69 5.93
CA LYS A 184 -1.98 8.06 5.22
C LYS A 184 -3.14 9.04 4.98
N THR A 185 -3.37 9.96 5.93
CA THR A 185 -4.41 11.00 5.88
C THR A 185 -3.88 12.26 6.55
N LEU A 186 -4.43 13.42 6.23
CA LEU A 186 -4.11 14.68 6.91
C LEU A 186 -4.36 14.62 8.42
N THR A 187 -5.41 13.90 8.85
CA THR A 187 -5.74 13.67 10.26
C THR A 187 -4.78 12.72 10.99
N SER A 188 -3.76 12.19 10.30
CA SER A 188 -2.74 11.35 10.94
C SER A 188 -1.67 12.15 11.69
N GLU A 189 -1.61 13.47 11.52
CA GLU A 189 -0.74 14.35 12.31
C GLU A 189 -1.16 14.33 13.77
N ARG A 190 -0.21 14.03 14.64
CA ARG A 190 -0.48 13.93 16.07
C ARG A 190 0.80 13.90 16.89
N LYS A 191 0.67 14.30 18.16
CA LYS A 191 1.68 14.03 19.19
C LYS A 191 1.34 12.72 19.89
N ILE A 192 2.35 11.90 20.12
CA ILE A 192 2.20 10.64 20.86
C ILE A 192 3.12 10.67 22.06
N PRO A 193 2.59 10.62 23.28
CA PRO A 193 3.43 10.56 24.48
C PRO A 193 4.26 9.27 24.50
N LEU A 194 5.48 9.37 24.99
CA LEU A 194 6.39 8.26 25.18
C LEU A 194 6.32 7.79 26.64
N ILE A 195 6.03 6.50 26.81
CA ILE A 195 5.94 5.86 28.13
C ILE A 195 6.67 4.51 28.10
N GLY A 196 7.06 4.00 29.25
CA GLY A 196 7.54 2.63 29.38
C GLY A 196 8.66 2.26 28.41
N VAL A 197 8.40 1.26 27.57
CA VAL A 197 9.41 0.76 26.61
C VAL A 197 9.55 1.67 25.39
N SER A 198 8.51 2.39 25.01
CA SER A 198 8.61 3.35 23.90
C SER A 198 9.54 4.52 24.24
N LEU A 199 9.53 5.00 25.48
CA LEU A 199 10.46 6.04 25.93
C LEU A 199 11.90 5.51 25.86
N TRP A 200 12.19 4.38 26.50
CA TRP A 200 13.49 3.73 26.46
C TRP A 200 13.99 3.54 25.02
N ALA A 201 13.16 2.99 24.15
CA ALA A 201 13.53 2.71 22.77
C ALA A 201 13.85 3.99 21.99
N THR A 202 13.08 5.06 22.23
CA THR A 202 13.31 6.35 21.58
C THR A 202 14.59 7.01 22.09
N GLU A 203 14.88 6.94 23.38
CA GLU A 203 16.14 7.43 23.97
C GLU A 203 17.35 6.71 23.37
N ARG A 204 17.28 5.37 23.25
CA ARG A 204 18.35 4.57 22.62
C ARG A 204 18.58 5.00 21.18
N ALA A 205 17.50 5.03 20.37
CA ALA A 205 17.59 5.45 18.97
C ALA A 205 18.08 6.90 18.81
N TYR A 206 17.62 7.81 19.67
CA TYR A 206 18.03 9.22 19.64
C TYR A 206 19.52 9.42 19.91
N ASN A 207 20.06 8.67 20.88
CA ASN A 207 21.47 8.75 21.26
C ASN A 207 22.40 8.12 20.21
N GLU A 208 21.97 7.03 19.57
CA GLU A 208 22.74 6.33 18.52
C GLU A 208 22.67 7.02 17.16
N ALA A 209 21.61 7.75 16.86
CA ALA A 209 21.48 8.47 15.60
C ALA A 209 22.53 9.59 15.51
N SER A 210 23.37 9.56 14.48
CA SER A 210 24.38 10.61 14.23
C SER A 210 23.71 11.91 13.81
N ASP A 211 22.89 11.86 12.75
CA ASP A 211 22.08 12.98 12.24
C ASP A 211 20.87 12.47 11.44
N GLY A 212 19.76 13.24 11.47
CA GLY A 212 18.59 12.96 10.64
C GLY A 212 17.68 11.87 11.21
N LEU A 213 17.60 10.70 10.55
CA LEU A 213 16.67 9.64 10.91
C LEU A 213 17.05 8.88 12.18
N LEU A 214 16.06 8.54 13.01
CA LEU A 214 16.28 7.71 14.20
C LEU A 214 16.63 6.25 13.85
N PHE A 215 16.13 5.75 12.74
CA PHE A 215 16.25 4.35 12.31
C PHE A 215 16.77 4.25 10.88
N PRO A 216 18.02 4.68 10.61
CA PRO A 216 18.55 4.79 9.26
C PRO A 216 18.69 3.44 8.53
N ARG A 217 18.92 2.34 9.26
CA ARG A 217 19.06 0.99 8.67
C ARG A 217 17.74 0.40 8.21
N ASN A 218 16.63 0.88 8.76
CA ASN A 218 15.28 0.40 8.46
C ASN A 218 14.48 1.36 7.56
N CYS A 219 14.98 2.57 7.33
CA CYS A 219 14.35 3.57 6.47
C CYS A 219 15.01 3.56 5.09
N THR A 220 14.40 2.86 4.13
CA THR A 220 14.72 3.05 2.71
C THR A 220 14.05 4.34 2.24
N VAL A 221 14.82 5.41 2.15
CA VAL A 221 14.39 6.65 1.48
C VAL A 221 14.35 6.34 -0.01
N SER A 222 13.15 6.16 -0.57
CA SER A 222 12.91 5.97 -2.01
C SER A 222 12.43 7.26 -2.64
#